data_a14968f1bca6a7ccac0c07d4f45fcac9
#
_entry.id   a14968f1bca6a7ccac0c07d4f45fcac9
#
_cell.length_a   1.000
_cell.length_b   1.000
_cell.length_c   1.000
_cell.angle_alpha   90.00
_cell.angle_beta   90.00
_cell.angle_gamma   90.00
#
_symmetry.space_group_name_H-M   'P 1'
#
loop_
_entity.id
_entity.type
_entity.pdbx_description
1 polymer ?
#
loop_
_entity_poly.entity_id
_entity_poly.type
_entity_poly.pdbx_seq_one_letter_code
_entity_poly.pdbx_strand_id
1 'polypeptide(L)'
;MKTQTILIAYQDDLWVQSLSTFFNGAKYRVETVKLVSELIRKVRSGPIDVVLLDDEIEGVRACDLVPVLKNINGTIQVIVISSEESLGSVRRLRGAGIFYQAMKPVDMEELKSAVECAFEKIERERAVGGMFLSFLLPARAMA
;
A
#
# COMPACT_ATOMS: atom_id res chain seq x y z
N MET A 1 1.57 -20.52 -4.49
CA MET A 1 1.32 -19.13 -4.92
C MET A 1 1.20 -18.22 -3.71
N LYS A 2 1.90 -17.11 -3.70
CA LYS A 2 1.73 -16.13 -2.63
C LYS A 2 0.41 -15.40 -2.79
N THR A 3 -0.35 -15.29 -1.70
CA THR A 3 -1.55 -14.48 -1.66
C THR A 3 -1.16 -13.00 -1.71
N GLN A 4 -1.77 -12.25 -2.61
CA GLN A 4 -1.59 -10.80 -2.72
C GLN A 4 -2.61 -10.12 -1.81
N THR A 5 -2.13 -9.42 -0.78
CA THR A 5 -2.98 -8.84 0.26
C THR A 5 -3.03 -7.32 0.17
N ILE A 6 -4.26 -6.79 0.12
CA ILE A 6 -4.55 -5.36 0.14
C ILE A 6 -5.15 -5.01 1.49
N LEU A 7 -4.60 -3.99 2.14
CA LEU A 7 -5.17 -3.42 3.36
C LEU A 7 -5.83 -2.09 3.02
N ILE A 8 -7.11 -1.97 3.34
CA ILE A 8 -7.88 -0.74 3.13
C ILE A 8 -7.99 -0.01 4.46
N ALA A 9 -7.37 1.14 4.56
CA ALA A 9 -7.39 2.00 5.74
C ALA A 9 -8.23 3.25 5.43
N TYR A 10 -9.49 3.21 5.82
CA TYR A 10 -10.48 4.21 5.45
C TYR A 10 -11.57 4.27 6.53
N GLN A 11 -12.02 5.46 6.89
CA GLN A 11 -13.02 5.61 7.96
C GLN A 11 -14.47 5.57 7.49
N ASP A 12 -14.73 5.94 6.25
CA ASP A 12 -16.08 5.94 5.69
C ASP A 12 -16.53 4.52 5.34
N ASP A 13 -17.54 4.01 6.03
CA ASP A 13 -18.02 2.64 5.87
C ASP A 13 -18.52 2.33 4.45
N LEU A 14 -19.13 3.28 3.79
CA LEU A 14 -19.63 3.07 2.42
C LEU A 14 -18.49 2.88 1.45
N TRP A 15 -17.43 3.67 1.60
CA TRP A 15 -16.24 3.54 0.76
C TRP A 15 -15.47 2.25 1.07
N VAL A 16 -15.34 1.90 2.34
CA VAL A 16 -14.71 0.64 2.75
C VAL A 16 -15.43 -0.53 2.11
N GLN A 17 -16.75 -0.54 2.16
CA GLN A 17 -17.56 -1.61 1.58
C GLN A 17 -17.41 -1.66 0.05
N SER A 18 -17.45 -0.52 -0.61
CA SER A 18 -17.29 -0.44 -2.07
C SER A 18 -15.94 -0.93 -2.52
N LEU A 19 -14.87 -0.48 -1.87
CA LEU A 19 -13.51 -0.89 -2.19
C LEU A 19 -13.29 -2.37 -1.89
N SER A 20 -13.77 -2.85 -0.75
CA SER A 20 -13.67 -4.26 -0.38
C SER A 20 -14.35 -5.16 -1.40
N THR A 21 -15.57 -4.82 -1.77
CA THR A 21 -16.34 -5.60 -2.73
C THR A 21 -15.63 -5.63 -4.09
N PHE A 22 -15.14 -4.48 -4.53
CA PHE A 22 -14.46 -4.38 -5.82
C PHE A 22 -13.21 -5.25 -5.87
N PHE A 23 -12.35 -5.19 -4.85
CA PHE A 23 -11.10 -5.93 -4.84
C PHE A 23 -11.26 -7.40 -4.43
N ASN A 24 -12.24 -7.73 -3.58
CA ASN A 24 -12.55 -9.12 -3.25
C ASN A 24 -13.04 -9.93 -4.44
N GLY A 25 -13.64 -9.28 -5.43
CA GLY A 25 -14.06 -9.95 -6.66
C GLY A 25 -12.90 -10.33 -7.57
N ALA A 26 -11.69 -9.85 -7.27
CA ALA A 26 -10.47 -10.15 -8.00
C ALA A 26 -9.65 -11.20 -7.23
N LYS A 27 -8.39 -11.35 -7.58
CA LYS A 27 -7.48 -12.36 -7.00
C LYS A 27 -6.84 -11.98 -5.68
N TYR A 28 -7.27 -10.88 -5.07
CA TYR A 28 -6.63 -10.33 -3.86
C TYR A 28 -7.33 -10.78 -2.59
N ARG A 29 -6.53 -10.92 -1.52
CA ARG A 29 -7.06 -10.98 -0.17
C ARG A 29 -7.20 -9.53 0.32
N VAL A 30 -8.36 -9.17 0.84
CA VAL A 30 -8.66 -7.81 1.29
C VAL A 30 -8.92 -7.80 2.79
N GLU A 31 -8.22 -6.92 3.50
CA GLU A 31 -8.45 -6.64 4.91
C GLU A 31 -8.74 -5.16 5.08
N THR A 32 -9.48 -4.80 6.12
CA THR A 32 -9.89 -3.41 6.36
C THR A 32 -9.59 -2.98 7.78
N VAL A 33 -9.20 -1.72 7.96
CA VAL A 33 -9.00 -1.10 9.27
C VAL A 33 -9.53 0.31 9.24
N LYS A 34 -9.92 0.83 10.42
CA LYS A 34 -10.42 2.20 10.58
C LYS A 34 -9.57 3.04 11.51
N LEU A 35 -8.76 2.39 12.35
CA LEU A 35 -7.96 3.07 13.38
C LEU A 35 -6.49 3.03 13.02
N VAL A 36 -5.77 4.08 13.42
CA VAL A 36 -4.32 4.16 13.23
C VAL A 36 -3.62 3.00 13.92
N SER A 37 -4.05 2.66 15.13
CA SER A 37 -3.46 1.54 15.88
C SER A 37 -3.62 0.21 15.16
N GLU A 38 -4.78 -0.03 14.57
CA GLU A 38 -5.03 -1.25 13.77
C GLU A 38 -4.17 -1.27 12.51
N LEU A 39 -4.06 -0.12 11.84
CA LEU A 39 -3.25 0.04 10.64
C LEU A 39 -1.78 -0.31 10.93
N ILE A 40 -1.23 0.26 11.97
CA ILE A 40 0.17 0.02 12.38
C ILE A 40 0.38 -1.45 12.72
N ARG A 41 -0.53 -2.03 13.50
CA ARG A 41 -0.44 -3.43 13.90
C ARG A 41 -0.46 -4.36 12.69
N LYS A 42 -1.36 -4.13 11.74
CA LYS A 42 -1.48 -4.96 10.54
C LYS A 42 -0.25 -4.86 9.66
N VAL A 43 0.29 -3.65 9.49
CA VAL A 43 1.50 -3.45 8.68
C VAL A 43 2.72 -4.11 9.35
N ARG A 44 2.78 -4.07 10.67
CA ARG A 44 3.89 -4.68 11.43
C ARG A 44 3.87 -6.21 11.38
N SER A 45 2.72 -6.82 11.59
CA SER A 45 2.62 -8.26 11.84
C SER A 45 1.91 -9.05 10.74
N GLY A 46 1.20 -8.39 9.85
CA GLY A 46 0.43 -9.05 8.80
C GLY A 46 1.18 -9.16 7.48
N PRO A 47 0.74 -10.04 6.60
CA PRO A 47 1.30 -10.16 5.26
C PRO A 47 0.70 -9.11 4.32
N ILE A 48 0.92 -7.84 4.62
CA ILE A 48 0.36 -6.73 3.83
C ILE A 48 1.34 -6.32 2.73
N ASP A 49 0.85 -6.21 1.50
CA ASP A 49 1.63 -5.82 0.34
C ASP A 49 1.30 -4.40 -0.12
N VAL A 50 0.01 -4.09 -0.26
CA VAL A 50 -0.47 -2.79 -0.73
C VAL A 50 -1.44 -2.22 0.29
N VAL A 51 -1.29 -0.94 0.60
CA VAL A 51 -2.20 -0.21 1.48
C VAL A 51 -2.93 0.85 0.66
N LEU A 52 -4.26 0.81 0.71
CA LEU A 52 -5.11 1.89 0.20
C LEU A 52 -5.46 2.77 1.39
N LEU A 53 -4.94 3.98 1.39
CA LEU A 53 -5.00 4.88 2.54
C LEU A 53 -5.80 6.13 2.22
N ASP A 54 -6.75 6.47 3.08
CA ASP A 54 -7.48 7.74 3.00
C ASP A 54 -6.54 8.92 3.30
N ASP A 55 -6.94 10.12 2.91
CA ASP A 55 -6.25 11.38 3.21
C ASP A 55 -5.89 11.52 4.67
N GLU A 56 -6.79 11.05 5.53
CA GLU A 56 -6.71 11.27 6.97
C GLU A 56 -7.40 10.14 7.71
N ILE A 57 -6.76 9.62 8.73
CA ILE A 57 -7.32 8.61 9.63
C ILE A 57 -7.20 9.14 11.06
N GLU A 58 -8.33 9.26 11.75
CA GLU A 58 -8.36 9.76 13.13
C GLU A 58 -7.61 11.08 13.33
N GLY A 59 -7.74 12.00 12.38
CA GLY A 59 -7.06 13.29 12.44
C GLY A 59 -5.60 13.27 12.03
N VAL A 60 -5.04 12.10 11.71
CA VAL A 60 -3.65 11.99 11.25
C VAL A 60 -3.60 11.96 9.74
N ARG A 61 -2.84 12.85 9.16
CA ARG A 61 -2.75 12.99 7.71
C ARG A 61 -1.92 11.88 7.07
N ALA A 62 -2.29 11.51 5.86
CA ALA A 62 -1.58 10.46 5.13
C ALA A 62 -0.08 10.78 4.98
N CYS A 63 0.28 12.02 4.71
CA CYS A 63 1.69 12.40 4.56
C CYS A 63 2.51 12.17 5.83
N ASP A 64 1.87 12.12 7.01
CA ASP A 64 2.53 11.83 8.28
C ASP A 64 2.52 10.32 8.58
N LEU A 65 1.48 9.61 8.15
CA LEU A 65 1.36 8.17 8.36
C LEU A 65 2.29 7.36 7.45
N VAL A 66 2.41 7.73 6.20
CA VAL A 66 3.16 6.94 5.22
C VAL A 66 4.61 6.70 5.63
N PRO A 67 5.38 7.71 6.09
CA PRO A 67 6.74 7.46 6.53
C PRO A 67 6.83 6.46 7.69
N VAL A 68 5.87 6.52 8.62
CA VAL A 68 5.80 5.58 9.75
C VAL A 68 5.57 4.17 9.24
N LEU A 69 4.62 3.97 8.35
CA LEU A 69 4.31 2.66 7.78
C LEU A 69 5.48 2.09 6.99
N LYS A 70 6.13 2.92 6.18
CA LYS A 70 7.31 2.53 5.39
C LYS A 70 8.50 2.18 6.27
N ASN A 71 8.63 2.83 7.41
CA ASN A 71 9.69 2.54 8.37
C ASN A 71 9.45 1.19 9.07
N ILE A 72 8.20 0.84 9.31
CA ILE A 72 7.83 -0.44 9.93
C ILE A 72 8.01 -1.59 8.93
N ASN A 73 7.57 -1.39 7.69
CA ASN A 73 7.69 -2.37 6.63
C ASN A 73 8.03 -1.66 5.31
N GLY A 74 9.30 -1.67 4.95
CA GLY A 74 9.80 -0.96 3.78
C GLY A 74 9.36 -1.51 2.43
N THR A 75 8.76 -2.70 2.40
CA THR A 75 8.36 -3.34 1.14
C THR A 75 6.93 -3.02 0.72
N ILE A 76 6.10 -2.50 1.63
CA ILE A 76 4.72 -2.17 1.28
C ILE A 76 4.67 -1.02 0.27
N GLN A 77 3.64 -1.03 -0.55
CA GLN A 77 3.35 0.07 -1.46
C GLN A 77 2.07 0.76 -0.98
N VAL A 78 2.12 2.06 -0.84
CA VAL A 78 0.98 2.84 -0.34
C VAL A 78 0.38 3.66 -1.47
N ILE A 79 -0.92 3.50 -1.67
CA ILE A 79 -1.72 4.30 -2.59
C ILE A 79 -2.63 5.16 -1.74
N VAL A 80 -2.50 6.47 -1.85
CA VAL A 80 -3.32 7.43 -1.10
C VAL A 80 -4.49 7.88 -1.97
N ILE A 81 -5.69 7.83 -1.41
CA ILE A 81 -6.91 8.30 -2.06
C ILE A 81 -7.20 9.68 -1.48
N SER A 82 -7.06 10.71 -2.28
CA SER A 82 -7.00 12.09 -1.80
C SER A 82 -7.95 13.02 -2.53
N SER A 83 -8.53 13.97 -1.79
CA SER A 83 -9.28 15.09 -2.38
C SER A 83 -8.40 16.33 -2.54
N GLU A 84 -7.16 16.28 -2.08
CA GLU A 84 -6.25 17.43 -2.10
C GLU A 84 -5.50 17.56 -3.42
N GLU A 85 -5.70 18.68 -4.10
CA GLU A 85 -5.11 18.96 -5.41
C GLU A 85 -3.94 19.95 -5.36
N SER A 86 -3.68 20.57 -4.19
CA SER A 86 -2.62 21.56 -4.09
C SER A 86 -1.25 20.95 -4.39
N LEU A 87 -0.41 21.71 -5.06
CA LEU A 87 0.95 21.29 -5.39
C LEU A 87 1.75 20.93 -4.13
N GLY A 88 1.53 21.68 -3.04
CA GLY A 88 2.19 21.42 -1.77
C GLY A 88 1.81 20.06 -1.18
N SER A 89 0.53 19.71 -1.23
CA SER A 89 0.06 18.40 -0.77
C SER A 89 0.61 17.26 -1.62
N VAL A 90 0.60 17.43 -2.94
CA VAL A 90 1.15 16.44 -3.87
C VAL A 90 2.63 16.19 -3.56
N ARG A 91 3.39 17.27 -3.36
CA ARG A 91 4.82 17.18 -3.05
C ARG A 91 5.07 16.48 -1.71
N ARG A 92 4.27 16.80 -0.70
CA ARG A 92 4.41 16.17 0.62
C ARG A 92 4.15 14.67 0.56
N LEU A 93 3.11 14.26 -0.17
CA LEU A 93 2.79 12.84 -0.33
C LEU A 93 3.89 12.10 -1.09
N ARG A 94 4.40 12.68 -2.17
CA ARG A 94 5.52 12.09 -2.92
C ARG A 94 6.77 11.97 -2.05
N GLY A 95 7.09 13.01 -1.30
CA GLY A 95 8.22 13.02 -0.38
C GLY A 95 8.06 12.02 0.75
N ALA A 96 6.83 11.68 1.13
CA ALA A 96 6.55 10.66 2.14
C ALA A 96 6.79 9.24 1.65
N GLY A 97 6.89 9.03 0.33
CA GLY A 97 7.20 7.72 -0.24
C GLY A 97 5.99 6.92 -0.71
N ILE A 98 4.92 7.60 -1.13
CA ILE A 98 3.75 6.90 -1.69
C ILE A 98 4.07 6.33 -3.07
N PHE A 99 3.35 5.27 -3.44
CA PHE A 99 3.43 4.70 -4.78
C PHE A 99 2.58 5.49 -5.78
N TYR A 100 1.37 5.87 -5.37
CA TYR A 100 0.41 6.53 -6.26
C TYR A 100 -0.58 7.36 -5.45
N GLN A 101 -1.05 8.45 -6.03
CA GLN A 101 -2.12 9.28 -5.46
C GLN A 101 -3.32 9.22 -6.40
N ALA A 102 -4.40 8.60 -5.92
CA ALA A 102 -5.67 8.56 -6.64
C ALA A 102 -6.53 9.73 -6.16
N MET A 103 -7.10 10.48 -7.10
CA MET A 103 -7.91 11.64 -6.76
C MET A 103 -9.38 11.26 -6.56
N LYS A 104 -10.03 11.89 -5.61
CA LYS A 104 -11.48 11.77 -5.43
C LYS A 104 -12.20 12.70 -6.42
N PRO A 105 -13.33 12.30 -7.02
CA PRO A 105 -13.99 10.99 -6.86
C PRO A 105 -13.19 9.86 -7.49
N VAL A 106 -13.18 8.70 -6.82
CA VAL A 106 -12.33 7.60 -7.22
C VAL A 106 -12.82 6.96 -8.50
N ASP A 107 -11.93 6.84 -9.47
CA ASP A 107 -12.12 6.00 -10.65
C ASP A 107 -11.61 4.61 -10.32
N MET A 108 -12.51 3.64 -10.23
CA MET A 108 -12.18 2.29 -9.80
C MET A 108 -11.25 1.56 -10.79
N GLU A 109 -11.37 1.84 -12.08
CA GLU A 109 -10.46 1.25 -13.08
C GLU A 109 -9.04 1.81 -12.96
N GLU A 110 -8.93 3.12 -12.70
CA GLU A 110 -7.63 3.75 -12.43
C GLU A 110 -7.00 3.15 -11.18
N LEU A 111 -7.79 3.01 -10.12
CA LEU A 111 -7.31 2.43 -8.86
C LEU A 111 -6.87 0.98 -9.03
N LYS A 112 -7.63 0.20 -9.79
CA LYS A 112 -7.28 -1.17 -10.14
C LYS A 112 -5.93 -1.23 -10.85
N SER A 113 -5.73 -0.37 -11.84
CA SER A 113 -4.46 -0.30 -12.57
C SER A 113 -3.30 0.07 -11.65
N ALA A 114 -3.51 1.03 -10.74
CA ALA A 114 -2.50 1.43 -9.77
C ALA A 114 -2.12 0.27 -8.84
N VAL A 115 -3.11 -0.48 -8.36
CA VAL A 115 -2.90 -1.66 -7.52
C VAL A 115 -2.10 -2.73 -8.27
N GLU A 116 -2.46 -3.00 -9.51
CA GLU A 116 -1.74 -3.98 -10.34
C GLU A 116 -0.28 -3.56 -10.53
N CYS A 117 -0.04 -2.29 -10.82
CA CYS A 117 1.33 -1.76 -10.95
C CYS A 117 2.11 -1.85 -9.63
N ALA A 118 1.45 -1.62 -8.51
CA ALA A 118 2.09 -1.74 -7.20
C ALA A 118 2.55 -3.18 -6.94
N PHE A 119 1.72 -4.16 -7.25
CA PHE A 119 2.10 -5.57 -7.12
C PHE A 119 3.21 -5.96 -8.09
N GLU A 120 3.20 -5.45 -9.31
CA GLU A 120 4.28 -5.67 -10.26
C GLU A 120 5.60 -5.13 -9.73
N LYS A 121 5.59 -3.96 -9.13
CA LYS A 121 6.79 -3.38 -8.50
C LYS A 121 7.33 -4.28 -7.40
N ILE A 122 6.44 -4.78 -6.52
CA ILE A 122 6.83 -5.68 -5.43
C ILE A 122 7.48 -6.96 -6.00
N GLU A 123 6.88 -7.53 -7.02
CA GLU A 123 7.43 -8.75 -7.66
C GLU A 123 8.80 -8.48 -8.27
N ARG A 124 9.00 -7.36 -8.96
CA ARG A 124 10.29 -6.99 -9.53
C ARG A 124 11.35 -6.79 -8.46
N GLU A 125 11.01 -6.12 -7.37
CA GLU A 125 11.94 -5.89 -6.27
C GLU A 125 12.36 -7.19 -5.59
N ARG A 126 11.44 -8.13 -5.43
CA ARG A 126 11.72 -9.46 -4.90
C ARG A 126 12.65 -10.23 -5.83
N ALA A 127 12.41 -10.19 -7.13
CA ALA A 127 13.24 -10.86 -8.13
C ALA A 127 14.65 -10.28 -8.15
N VAL A 128 14.78 -8.95 -8.17
CA VAL A 128 16.07 -8.27 -8.14
C VAL A 128 16.80 -8.55 -6.83
N GLY A 129 16.11 -8.49 -5.70
CA GLY A 129 16.67 -8.82 -4.39
C GLY A 129 17.21 -10.25 -4.34
N GLY A 130 16.45 -11.19 -4.88
CA GLY A 130 16.87 -12.60 -4.96
C GLY A 130 18.09 -12.77 -5.85
N MET A 131 18.12 -12.12 -7.00
CA MET A 131 19.29 -12.15 -7.91
C MET A 131 20.51 -11.53 -7.25
N PHE A 132 20.35 -10.43 -6.57
CA PHE A 132 21.44 -9.74 -5.90
C PHE A 132 22.03 -10.61 -4.79
N LEU A 133 21.20 -11.23 -3.98
CA LEU A 133 21.66 -12.14 -2.92
C LEU A 133 22.38 -13.36 -3.50
N SER A 134 21.83 -13.94 -4.56
CA SER A 134 22.45 -15.05 -5.27
C SER A 134 23.86 -14.70 -5.75
N PHE A 135 24.04 -13.48 -6.21
CA PHE A 135 25.30 -13.01 -6.75
C PHE A 135 26.34 -12.76 -5.64
N LEU A 136 25.90 -12.23 -4.50
CA LEU A 136 26.79 -11.82 -3.41
C LEU A 136 27.19 -12.97 -2.48
N LEU A 137 26.34 -13.96 -2.28
CA LEU A 137 26.59 -15.04 -1.35
C LEU A 137 27.48 -16.14 -1.98
N PRO A 138 28.46 -16.65 -1.25
CA PRO A 138 29.23 -17.80 -1.73
C PRO A 138 28.33 -19.02 -1.93
N ALA A 139 28.65 -19.85 -2.91
CA ALA A 139 27.84 -21.04 -3.20
C ALA A 139 27.61 -21.92 -1.96
N ARG A 140 28.62 -22.07 -1.13
CA ARG A 140 28.57 -22.87 0.11
C ARG A 140 27.59 -22.30 1.14
N ALA A 141 27.35 -20.99 1.13
CA ALA A 141 26.42 -20.34 2.06
C ALA A 141 24.97 -20.51 1.63
N MET A 142 24.76 -20.92 0.39
CA MET A 142 23.44 -21.11 -0.20
C MET A 142 23.01 -22.58 -0.25
N ALA A 143 23.89 -23.45 0.08
CA ALA A 143 23.65 -24.88 0.04
C ALA A 143 22.74 -25.38 1.17
#